data_3fc9cee867189c0483fac6155d64e75b
#
_entry.id   3fc9cee867189c0483fac6155d64e75b
#
_cell.length_a   1.000
_cell.length_b   1.000
_cell.length_c   1.000
_cell.angle_alpha   90.00
_cell.angle_beta   90.00
_cell.angle_gamma   90.00
#
_symmetry.space_group_name_H-M   'P 1'
#
loop_
_entity.id
_entity.type
_entity.pdbx_description
1 polymer ?
#
loop_
_entity_poly.entity_id
_entity_poly.type
_entity_poly.pdbx_seq_one_letter_code
_entity_poly.pdbx_strand_id
1 'polypeptide(L)'
;MTERHDVLIVGGGLVGASLAIALDRLGLDVGLVEATPAGVMPAVFDQRNLSFATATVNALTALGVMAKLRTPIGPIQRIHVSRQGDFGRTRLQATDYGREAFGQVVV
;
A
#
# COMPACT_ATOMS: atom_id res chain seq x y z
N MET A 1 -3.24 -12.57 -32.91
CA MET A 1 -4.34 -12.98 -31.99
C MET A 1 -4.50 -11.90 -30.92
N THR A 2 -5.68 -11.40 -30.73
CA THR A 2 -5.95 -10.37 -29.73
C THR A 2 -6.35 -11.02 -28.43
N GLU A 3 -5.59 -10.78 -27.37
CA GLU A 3 -5.98 -11.21 -26.03
C GLU A 3 -7.17 -10.39 -25.55
N ARG A 4 -8.11 -11.05 -24.93
CA ARG A 4 -9.27 -10.41 -24.31
C ARG A 4 -9.29 -10.68 -22.83
N HIS A 5 -9.56 -9.63 -22.06
CA HIS A 5 -9.75 -9.69 -20.63
C HIS A 5 -11.05 -8.99 -20.25
N ASP A 6 -11.65 -9.38 -19.15
CA ASP A 6 -12.80 -8.67 -18.61
C ASP A 6 -12.43 -7.27 -18.15
N VAL A 7 -11.24 -7.13 -17.54
CA VAL A 7 -10.69 -5.87 -17.06
C VAL A 7 -9.22 -5.81 -17.43
N LEU A 8 -8.78 -4.66 -17.93
CA LEU A 8 -7.37 -4.38 -18.17
C LEU A 8 -6.92 -3.26 -17.23
N ILE A 9 -5.89 -3.53 -16.44
CA ILE A 9 -5.29 -2.58 -15.51
C ILE A 9 -3.95 -2.13 -16.06
N VAL A 10 -3.75 -0.83 -16.16
CA VAL A 10 -2.48 -0.24 -16.60
C VAL A 10 -1.75 0.28 -15.36
N GLY A 11 -0.61 -0.29 -15.09
CA GLY A 11 0.21 0.01 -13.91
C GLY A 11 0.16 -1.09 -12.85
N GLY A 12 1.30 -1.72 -12.60
CA GLY A 12 1.47 -2.83 -11.66
C GLY A 12 2.02 -2.40 -10.30
N GLY A 13 1.82 -1.14 -9.91
CA GLY A 13 2.15 -0.67 -8.57
C GLY A 13 1.20 -1.22 -7.51
N LEU A 14 1.30 -0.69 -6.29
CA LEU A 14 0.50 -1.17 -5.16
C LEU A 14 -1.01 -1.15 -5.44
N VAL A 15 -1.52 -0.04 -5.98
CA VAL A 15 -2.95 0.14 -6.24
C VAL A 15 -3.41 -0.81 -7.34
N GLY A 16 -2.71 -0.83 -8.47
CA GLY A 16 -3.08 -1.69 -9.61
C GLY A 16 -3.00 -3.17 -9.28
N ALA A 17 -1.95 -3.60 -8.61
CA ALA A 17 -1.78 -4.99 -8.20
C ALA A 17 -2.86 -5.41 -7.18
N SER A 18 -3.17 -4.54 -6.22
CA SER A 18 -4.22 -4.81 -5.22
C SER A 18 -5.60 -4.92 -5.88
N LEU A 19 -5.90 -4.06 -6.84
CA LEU A 19 -7.14 -4.13 -7.61
C LEU A 19 -7.22 -5.42 -8.43
N ALA A 20 -6.12 -5.82 -9.05
CA ALA A 20 -6.06 -7.08 -9.80
C ALA A 20 -6.39 -8.29 -8.92
N ILE A 21 -5.84 -8.34 -7.72
CA ILE A 21 -6.13 -9.41 -6.75
C ILE A 21 -7.61 -9.40 -6.36
N ALA A 22 -8.17 -8.24 -6.07
CA ALA A 22 -9.57 -8.10 -5.68
C ALA A 22 -10.52 -8.56 -6.79
N LEU A 23 -10.26 -8.18 -8.04
CA LEU A 23 -11.08 -8.56 -9.18
C LEU A 23 -10.92 -10.04 -9.55
N ASP A 24 -9.72 -10.60 -9.42
CA ASP A 24 -9.48 -12.03 -9.63
C ASP A 24 -10.32 -12.88 -8.66
N ARG A 25 -10.46 -12.46 -7.42
CA ARG A 25 -11.31 -13.13 -6.43
C ARG A 25 -12.79 -13.12 -6.79
N LEU A 26 -13.22 -12.18 -7.61
CA LEU A 26 -14.59 -12.13 -8.14
C LEU A 26 -14.79 -13.03 -9.37
N GLY A 27 -13.75 -13.75 -9.79
CA GLY A 27 -13.81 -14.62 -10.95
C GLY A 27 -13.67 -13.90 -12.28
N LEU A 28 -13.24 -12.64 -12.27
CA LEU A 28 -13.01 -11.86 -13.48
C LEU A 28 -11.63 -12.19 -14.07
N ASP A 29 -11.56 -12.18 -15.39
CA ASP A 29 -10.29 -12.30 -16.11
C ASP A 29 -9.62 -10.94 -16.19
N VAL A 30 -8.50 -10.77 -15.48
CA VAL A 30 -7.81 -9.51 -15.32
C VAL A 30 -6.47 -9.54 -16.04
N GLY A 31 -6.25 -8.58 -16.93
CA GLY A 31 -4.94 -8.30 -17.53
C GLY A 31 -4.25 -7.14 -16.80
N LEU A 32 -2.98 -7.29 -16.54
CA LEU A 32 -2.15 -6.25 -15.91
C LEU A 32 -1.01 -5.87 -16.84
N VAL A 33 -0.94 -4.58 -17.18
CA VAL A 33 0.13 -4.02 -18.03
C VAL A 33 1.07 -3.21 -17.15
N GLU A 34 2.34 -3.60 -17.15
CA GLU A 34 3.39 -2.94 -16.38
C GLU A 34 4.57 -2.62 -17.29
N ALA A 35 5.06 -1.38 -17.21
CA ALA A 35 6.19 -0.92 -18.03
C ALA A 35 7.52 -1.56 -17.61
N THR A 36 7.69 -1.88 -16.32
CA THR A 36 8.90 -2.55 -15.83
C THR A 36 8.73 -4.07 -15.98
N PRO A 37 9.63 -4.74 -16.71
CA PRO A 37 9.57 -6.19 -16.84
C PRO A 37 9.63 -6.91 -15.49
N ALA A 38 8.94 -8.03 -15.39
CA ALA A 38 8.95 -8.85 -14.18
C ALA A 38 10.38 -9.31 -13.84
N GLY A 39 10.76 -9.23 -12.57
CA GLY A 39 12.07 -9.62 -12.09
C GLY A 39 13.19 -8.61 -12.35
N VAL A 40 12.88 -7.48 -12.96
CA VAL A 40 13.84 -6.40 -13.21
C VAL A 40 13.65 -5.31 -12.15
N MET A 41 14.75 -4.92 -11.51
CA MET A 41 14.74 -3.77 -10.61
C MET A 41 14.52 -2.49 -11.43
N PRO A 42 13.69 -1.56 -10.96
CA PRO A 42 13.58 -0.24 -11.59
C PRO A 42 14.93 0.45 -11.66
N ALA A 43 15.16 1.25 -12.71
CA ALA A 43 16.41 2.00 -12.89
C ALA A 43 16.66 2.98 -11.73
N VAL A 44 15.58 3.46 -11.10
CA VAL A 44 15.62 4.29 -9.90
C VAL A 44 14.95 3.52 -8.78
N PHE A 45 15.74 3.16 -7.75
CA PHE A 45 15.20 2.51 -6.56
C PHE A 45 14.50 3.54 -5.68
N ASP A 46 13.23 3.34 -5.45
CA ASP A 46 12.44 4.19 -4.56
C ASP A 46 12.50 3.63 -3.13
N GLN A 47 13.23 4.33 -2.28
CA GLN A 47 13.42 3.93 -0.88
C GLN A 47 12.40 4.58 0.07
N ARG A 48 11.34 5.17 -0.48
CA ARG A 48 10.32 5.78 0.37
C ARG A 48 9.56 4.72 1.15
N ASN A 49 9.38 5.00 2.42
CA ASN A 49 8.49 4.21 3.25
C ASN A 49 7.03 4.49 2.87
N LEU A 50 6.24 3.47 2.82
CA LEU A 50 4.80 3.57 2.58
C LEU A 50 4.06 3.53 3.92
N SER A 51 3.17 4.48 4.12
CA SER A 51 2.31 4.53 5.30
C SER A 51 0.90 4.10 4.93
N PHE A 52 0.39 3.08 5.59
CA PHE A 52 -0.97 2.60 5.38
C PHE A 52 -1.83 2.93 6.58
N ALA A 53 -2.92 3.67 6.35
CA ALA A 53 -3.94 3.85 7.37
C ALA A 53 -4.62 2.51 7.73
N THR A 54 -5.28 2.46 8.87
CA THR A 54 -5.93 1.24 9.36
C THR A 54 -6.91 0.65 8.34
N ALA A 55 -7.70 1.48 7.67
CA ALA A 55 -8.63 1.02 6.63
C ALA A 55 -7.90 0.30 5.48
N THR A 56 -6.78 0.86 5.03
CA THR A 56 -5.95 0.24 3.99
C THR A 56 -5.35 -1.08 4.46
N VAL A 57 -4.83 -1.13 5.69
CA VAL A 57 -4.30 -2.37 6.28
C VAL A 57 -5.38 -3.44 6.33
N ASN A 58 -6.58 -3.08 6.74
CA ASN A 58 -7.72 -4.03 6.81
C ASN A 58 -8.08 -4.56 5.42
N ALA A 59 -8.14 -3.69 4.41
CA ALA A 59 -8.43 -4.10 3.04
C ALA A 59 -7.35 -5.03 2.48
N LEU A 60 -6.08 -4.69 2.65
CA LEU A 60 -4.96 -5.52 2.19
C LEU A 60 -4.88 -6.85 2.96
N THR A 61 -5.23 -6.86 4.23
CA THR A 61 -5.33 -8.08 5.03
C THR A 61 -6.42 -9.00 4.49
N ALA A 62 -7.59 -8.45 4.19
CA ALA A 62 -8.70 -9.20 3.61
C ALA A 62 -8.35 -9.80 2.25
N LEU A 63 -7.53 -9.11 1.44
CA LEU A 63 -7.03 -9.60 0.17
C LEU A 63 -5.87 -10.61 0.31
N GLY A 64 -5.36 -10.83 1.51
CA GLY A 64 -4.22 -11.71 1.76
C GLY A 64 -2.86 -11.08 1.44
N VAL A 65 -2.82 -9.81 1.09
CA VAL A 65 -1.59 -9.10 0.71
C VAL A 65 -0.67 -8.91 1.91
N MET A 66 -1.21 -8.48 3.06
CA MET A 66 -0.40 -8.22 4.25
C MET A 66 0.36 -9.47 4.73
N ALA A 67 -0.25 -10.64 4.64
CA ALA A 67 0.37 -11.90 5.03
C ALA A 67 1.53 -12.33 4.12
N LYS A 68 1.58 -11.80 2.90
CA LYS A 68 2.60 -12.12 1.91
C LYS A 68 3.73 -11.11 1.84
N LEU A 69 3.65 -10.02 2.58
CA LEU A 69 4.73 -9.03 2.63
C LEU A 69 5.95 -9.62 3.32
N ARG A 70 7.10 -9.48 2.68
CA ARG A 70 8.39 -9.97 3.17
C ARG A 70 9.28 -8.86 3.73
N THR A 71 8.80 -7.62 3.66
CA THR A 71 9.50 -6.45 4.16
C THR A 71 9.12 -6.18 5.61
N PRO A 72 9.98 -5.49 6.38
CA PRO A 72 9.63 -5.09 7.73
C PRO A 72 8.40 -4.19 7.76
N ILE A 73 7.53 -4.40 8.74
CA ILE A 73 6.33 -3.61 8.97
C ILE A 73 6.43 -3.06 10.39
N GLY A 74 6.14 -1.77 10.54
CA GLY A 74 6.14 -1.12 11.85
C GLY A 74 4.82 -0.41 12.14
N PRO A 75 4.30 -0.48 13.39
CA PRO A 75 3.09 0.25 13.75
C PRO A 75 3.37 1.75 13.86
N ILE A 76 2.43 2.56 13.38
CA ILE A 76 2.46 4.02 13.55
C ILE A 76 1.74 4.35 14.85
N GLN A 77 2.48 4.57 15.91
CA GLN A 77 1.93 4.83 17.23
C GLN A 77 1.82 6.31 17.55
N ARG A 78 2.67 7.13 16.95
CA ARG A 78 2.74 8.57 17.15
C ARG A 78 2.87 9.31 15.83
N ILE A 79 2.17 10.42 15.74
CA ILE A 79 2.28 11.34 14.61
C ILE A 79 2.68 12.70 15.17
N HIS A 80 3.73 13.28 14.63
CA HIS A 80 4.20 14.61 14.97
C HIS A 80 4.10 15.50 13.73
N VAL A 81 3.34 16.58 13.85
CA VAL A 81 3.18 17.56 12.78
C VAL A 81 3.76 18.89 13.25
N SER A 82 4.74 19.37 12.52
CA SER A 82 5.34 20.69 12.75
C SER A 82 5.77 21.28 11.41
N ARG A 83 5.92 22.60 11.38
CA ARG A 83 6.37 23.31 10.20
C ARG A 83 7.56 24.20 10.57
N GLN A 84 8.58 24.18 9.73
CA GLN A 84 9.74 25.02 9.93
C GLN A 84 9.36 26.51 9.89
N GLY A 85 9.81 27.27 10.87
CA GLY A 85 9.53 28.70 10.98
C GLY A 85 8.22 29.04 11.66
N ASP A 86 7.31 28.10 11.88
CA ASP A 86 6.07 28.32 12.59
C ASP A 86 6.17 27.90 14.06
N PHE A 87 5.45 28.63 14.91
CA PHE A 87 5.34 28.28 16.31
C PHE A 87 4.33 27.15 16.51
N GLY A 88 4.70 26.22 17.35
CA GLY A 88 3.82 25.14 17.74
C GLY A 88 3.99 23.86 16.95
N ARG A 89 3.40 22.81 17.49
CA ARG A 89 3.43 21.47 16.93
C ARG A 89 2.20 20.70 17.39
N THR A 90 1.76 19.76 16.56
CA THR A 90 0.70 18.81 16.91
C THR A 90 1.28 17.44 17.08
N ARG A 91 0.99 16.80 18.20
CA ARG A 91 1.34 15.41 18.45
C ARG A 91 0.09 14.59 18.67
N LEU A 92 -0.01 13.50 17.95
CA LEU A 92 -1.10 12.53 18.06
C LEU A 92 -0.51 11.22 18.57
N GLN A 93 -1.17 10.62 19.54
CA GLN A 93 -0.77 9.34 20.10
C GLN A 93 -1.93 8.37 19.96
N ALA A 94 -1.69 7.20 19.40
CA ALA A 94 -2.74 6.23 19.08
C ALA A 94 -3.52 5.80 20.32
N THR A 95 -2.85 5.64 21.46
CA THR A 95 -3.49 5.24 22.73
C THR A 95 -4.51 6.26 23.22
N ASP A 96 -4.35 7.54 22.92
CA ASP A 96 -5.31 8.59 23.29
C ASP A 96 -6.64 8.44 22.56
N TYR A 97 -6.66 7.70 21.45
CA TYR A 97 -7.85 7.41 20.65
C TYR A 97 -8.33 5.97 20.83
N GLY A 98 -7.83 5.26 21.85
CA GLY A 98 -8.19 3.87 22.09
C GLY A 98 -7.69 2.90 21.03
N ARG A 99 -6.58 3.24 20.35
CA ARG A 99 -5.98 2.43 19.27
C ARG A 99 -4.57 1.99 19.65
N GLU A 100 -4.18 0.82 19.18
CA GLU A 100 -2.78 0.37 19.29
C GLU A 100 -1.87 1.09 18.31
N ALA A 101 -2.41 1.42 17.12
CA ALA A 101 -1.69 2.13 16.07
C ALA A 101 -2.67 2.89 15.17
N PHE A 102 -2.17 3.93 14.50
CA PHE A 102 -2.91 4.64 13.46
C PHE A 102 -2.86 3.91 12.11
N GLY A 103 -1.94 3.02 11.94
CA GLY A 103 -1.68 2.28 10.73
C GLY A 103 -0.33 1.60 10.77
N GLN A 104 0.20 1.25 9.61
CA GLN A 104 1.48 0.54 9.47
C GLN A 104 2.38 1.25 8.48
N VAL A 105 3.69 1.21 8.74
CA VAL A 105 4.72 1.61 7.78
C VAL A 105 5.32 0.35 7.17
N VAL A 106 5.44 0.36 5.86
CA VAL A 106 6.10 -0.70 5.08
C VAL A 106 7.30 -0.10 4.36
N VAL A 107 8.43 -0.76 4.45
CA VAL A 107 9.68 -0.31 3.81
C VAL A 107 9.87 -0.96 2.44
#